data_cdd8944e09a3e19b55e6709f9cbd6680
#
_entry.id   cdd8944e09a3e19b55e6709f9cbd6680
#
_cell.length_a   1.000
_cell.length_b   1.000
_cell.length_c   1.000
_cell.angle_alpha   90.00
_cell.angle_beta   90.00
_cell.angle_gamma   90.00
#
_symmetry.space_group_name_H-M   'P 1'
#
loop_
_entity.id
_entity.type
_entity.pdbx_description
1 polymer ?
#
loop_
_entity_poly.entity_id
_entity_poly.type
_entity_poly.pdbx_seq_one_letter_code
_entity_poly.pdbx_strand_id
1 'polypeptide(L)'
;MADRNVKIEFMDINPGKMYTLRELATEFQVSERTLTRKLETQELRGFKVGAQWRVKGRDWMAFSGVVQGPHVYVVANAKGGAGKSTFTANLAVLRAQGGRRVLLLDLDPQGHLATLLSMPVDPSRTTAQLLDEELRLSRSHPQFQERWHTLWTDLLQPIPHEDPEDVLGRVFLVPAHNDLQDLERANFHRTKPVEYALKEAIAALGSVRSDIDEIWIDTPPNLGPLTRNALMAGHSLLSPFAKSDLGLDGLERLMSLVEQYLEFNPYLRIAGLAMNFGNPRTIMHGEIRETIRQRPQLAPYLLEAYVSEAERFNQAPRLGLPLVLAEPNSVSANELRAVLAEVMQRAE
;
A
#
# COMPACT_ATOMS: atom_id res chain seq x y z
N MET A 1 -16.83 -20.64 -31.60
CA MET A 1 -17.86 -20.78 -30.57
C MET A 1 -17.29 -21.68 -29.49
N ALA A 2 -16.92 -21.09 -28.40
CA ALA A 2 -16.83 -21.65 -27.06
C ALA A 2 -16.24 -20.57 -26.20
N ASP A 3 -17.12 -19.82 -25.54
CA ASP A 3 -16.77 -18.99 -24.39
C ASP A 3 -16.11 -19.90 -23.34
N ARG A 4 -14.80 -19.79 -23.21
CA ARG A 4 -14.11 -20.22 -22.02
C ARG A 4 -13.89 -18.99 -21.18
N ASN A 5 -14.85 -18.74 -20.29
CA ASN A 5 -14.63 -17.95 -19.09
C ASN A 5 -13.44 -18.59 -18.33
N VAL A 6 -12.24 -18.12 -18.62
CA VAL A 6 -11.07 -18.40 -17.80
C VAL A 6 -11.33 -17.67 -16.50
N LYS A 7 -11.63 -18.40 -15.43
CA LYS A 7 -11.59 -17.87 -14.07
C LYS A 7 -10.21 -17.27 -13.86
N ILE A 8 -10.14 -15.94 -13.83
CA ILE A 8 -8.93 -15.22 -13.48
C ILE A 8 -8.80 -15.36 -11.96
N GLU A 9 -8.10 -16.41 -11.53
CA GLU A 9 -7.58 -16.45 -10.17
C GLU A 9 -6.46 -15.40 -10.09
N PHE A 10 -6.52 -14.53 -9.10
CA PHE A 10 -5.45 -13.58 -8.80
C PHE A 10 -4.19 -14.37 -8.43
N MET A 11 -3.29 -14.50 -9.38
CA MET A 11 -2.03 -15.20 -9.21
C MET A 11 -0.91 -14.20 -8.98
N ASP A 12 -0.03 -14.51 -8.03
CA ASP A 12 1.10 -13.69 -7.60
C ASP A 12 2.21 -13.65 -8.68
N ILE A 13 1.96 -12.94 -9.79
CA ILE A 13 3.02 -12.69 -10.78
C ILE A 13 3.80 -11.45 -10.40
N ASN A 14 5.08 -11.65 -10.09
CA ASN A 14 6.00 -10.54 -9.84
C ASN A 14 6.37 -9.85 -11.17
N PRO A 15 6.03 -8.56 -11.36
CA PRO A 15 6.33 -7.85 -12.60
C PRO A 15 7.81 -7.80 -12.94
N GLY A 16 8.68 -7.74 -11.94
CA GLY A 16 10.14 -7.67 -12.09
C GLY A 16 10.82 -9.02 -12.24
N LYS A 17 10.15 -10.12 -11.87
CA LYS A 17 10.72 -11.47 -11.96
C LYS A 17 10.73 -11.97 -13.40
N MET A 18 11.73 -12.78 -13.72
CA MET A 18 11.83 -13.52 -14.97
C MET A 18 11.31 -14.93 -14.78
N TYR A 19 10.34 -15.30 -15.60
CA TYR A 19 9.70 -16.62 -15.57
C TYR A 19 10.17 -17.48 -16.74
N THR A 20 10.33 -18.78 -16.48
CA THR A 20 10.44 -19.81 -17.53
C THR A 20 9.06 -20.11 -18.10
N LEU A 21 9.00 -20.69 -19.31
CA LEU A 21 7.71 -21.13 -19.86
C LEU A 21 7.07 -22.22 -19.01
N ARG A 22 7.88 -23.05 -18.38
CA ARG A 22 7.39 -24.12 -17.51
C ARG A 22 6.71 -23.56 -16.25
N GLU A 23 7.30 -22.54 -15.60
CA GLU A 23 6.67 -21.87 -14.47
C GLU A 23 5.31 -21.28 -14.86
N LEU A 24 5.26 -20.53 -15.98
CA LEU A 24 4.02 -19.94 -16.48
C LEU A 24 3.00 -21.00 -16.92
N ALA A 25 3.45 -22.05 -17.57
CA ALA A 25 2.59 -23.15 -18.03
C ALA A 25 1.91 -23.85 -16.84
N THR A 26 2.67 -24.12 -15.78
CA THR A 26 2.17 -24.77 -14.55
C THR A 26 1.20 -23.85 -13.81
N GLU A 27 1.60 -22.60 -13.60
CA GLU A 27 0.85 -21.62 -12.85
C GLU A 27 -0.51 -21.29 -13.49
N PHE A 28 -0.51 -21.12 -14.82
CA PHE A 28 -1.70 -20.67 -15.56
C PHE A 28 -2.44 -21.80 -16.29
N GLN A 29 -2.06 -23.05 -16.04
CA GLN A 29 -2.67 -24.23 -16.67
C GLN A 29 -2.71 -24.16 -18.21
N VAL A 30 -1.69 -23.56 -18.81
CA VAL A 30 -1.53 -23.45 -20.25
C VAL A 30 -0.35 -24.33 -20.73
N SER A 31 -0.36 -24.81 -21.96
CA SER A 31 0.75 -25.61 -22.45
C SER A 31 1.96 -24.74 -22.80
N GLU A 32 3.20 -25.21 -22.53
CA GLU A 32 4.43 -24.53 -22.96
C GLU A 32 4.45 -24.31 -24.48
N ARG A 33 3.87 -25.24 -25.26
CA ARG A 33 3.73 -25.13 -26.71
C ARG A 33 2.87 -23.93 -27.11
N THR A 34 1.79 -23.67 -26.38
CA THR A 34 0.93 -22.50 -26.60
C THR A 34 1.71 -21.21 -26.32
N LEU A 35 2.45 -21.15 -25.20
CA LEU A 35 3.28 -19.99 -24.85
C LEU A 35 4.37 -19.75 -25.88
N THR A 36 5.06 -20.79 -26.34
CA THR A 36 6.09 -20.69 -27.39
C THR A 36 5.52 -20.08 -28.66
N ARG A 37 4.35 -20.57 -29.12
CA ARG A 37 3.70 -19.99 -30.29
C ARG A 37 3.37 -18.50 -30.10
N LYS A 38 2.89 -18.10 -28.94
CA LYS A 38 2.56 -16.70 -28.61
C LYS A 38 3.80 -15.80 -28.59
N LEU A 39 4.95 -16.33 -28.20
CA LEU A 39 6.23 -15.63 -28.25
C LEU A 39 6.74 -15.50 -29.71
N GLU A 40 6.58 -16.53 -30.51
CA GLU A 40 6.99 -16.54 -31.93
C GLU A 40 6.12 -15.58 -32.77
N THR A 41 4.82 -15.49 -32.46
CA THR A 41 3.90 -14.55 -33.12
C THR A 41 3.97 -13.12 -32.52
N GLN A 42 4.84 -12.87 -31.53
CA GLN A 42 5.00 -11.60 -30.84
C GLN A 42 3.75 -11.11 -30.09
N GLU A 43 2.76 -11.97 -29.91
CA GLU A 43 1.59 -11.69 -29.07
C GLU A 43 1.97 -11.60 -27.59
N LEU A 44 2.95 -12.41 -27.16
CA LEU A 44 3.57 -12.36 -25.85
C LEU A 44 5.01 -11.85 -25.98
N ARG A 45 5.40 -10.86 -25.21
CA ARG A 45 6.78 -10.37 -25.18
C ARG A 45 7.66 -11.26 -24.32
N GLY A 46 8.80 -11.65 -24.87
CA GLY A 46 9.82 -12.42 -24.16
C GLY A 46 11.15 -12.40 -24.91
N PHE A 47 12.18 -12.99 -24.33
CA PHE A 47 13.51 -13.06 -24.92
C PHE A 47 14.16 -14.40 -24.60
N LYS A 48 15.15 -14.79 -25.38
CA LYS A 48 15.89 -16.03 -25.19
C LYS A 48 17.12 -15.82 -24.31
N VAL A 49 17.32 -16.73 -23.36
CA VAL A 49 18.58 -16.88 -22.63
C VAL A 49 19.12 -18.26 -22.99
N GLY A 50 20.12 -18.29 -23.87
CA GLY A 50 20.53 -19.51 -24.56
C GLY A 50 19.40 -20.06 -25.45
N ALA A 51 19.05 -21.33 -25.27
CA ALA A 51 17.97 -21.98 -26.03
C ALA A 51 16.58 -21.81 -25.38
N GLN A 52 16.49 -21.18 -24.22
CA GLN A 52 15.26 -21.13 -23.42
C GLN A 52 14.61 -19.74 -23.43
N TRP A 53 13.31 -19.71 -23.67
CA TRP A 53 12.53 -18.49 -23.52
C TRP A 53 12.39 -18.05 -22.06
N ARG A 54 12.44 -16.73 -21.86
CA ARG A 54 12.15 -16.06 -20.61
C ARG A 54 11.13 -14.95 -20.85
N VAL A 55 10.20 -14.81 -19.93
CA VAL A 55 9.15 -13.79 -19.97
C VAL A 55 9.25 -12.97 -18.68
N LYS A 56 9.29 -11.65 -18.79
CA LYS A 56 9.18 -10.79 -17.61
C LYS A 56 7.74 -10.86 -17.10
N GLY A 57 7.55 -10.85 -15.79
CA GLY A 57 6.22 -10.90 -15.19
C GLY A 57 5.30 -9.81 -15.73
N ARG A 58 5.79 -8.58 -15.89
CA ARG A 58 5.03 -7.46 -16.49
C ARG A 58 4.54 -7.74 -17.92
N ASP A 59 5.34 -8.42 -18.73
CA ASP A 59 4.98 -8.75 -20.13
C ASP A 59 3.94 -9.87 -20.14
N TRP A 60 4.04 -10.80 -19.20
CA TRP A 60 3.02 -11.84 -18.99
C TRP A 60 1.69 -11.22 -18.53
N MET A 61 1.72 -10.31 -17.57
CA MET A 61 0.52 -9.63 -17.05
C MET A 61 -0.21 -8.86 -18.18
N ALA A 62 0.54 -8.14 -18.99
CA ALA A 62 -0.01 -7.43 -20.14
C ALA A 62 -0.65 -8.38 -21.17
N PHE A 63 -0.05 -9.57 -21.39
CA PHE A 63 -0.55 -10.56 -22.34
C PHE A 63 -1.75 -11.34 -21.81
N SER A 64 -1.70 -11.77 -20.56
CA SER A 64 -2.74 -12.61 -19.94
C SER A 64 -4.03 -11.86 -19.61
N GLY A 65 -4.00 -10.51 -19.69
CA GLY A 65 -5.12 -9.69 -19.25
C GLY A 65 -5.33 -9.78 -17.74
N VAL A 66 -4.34 -10.27 -16.99
CA VAL A 66 -4.34 -10.20 -15.53
C VAL A 66 -4.39 -8.73 -15.18
N VAL A 67 -5.55 -8.27 -14.76
CA VAL A 67 -5.71 -6.93 -14.23
C VAL A 67 -4.83 -6.85 -13.00
N GLN A 68 -3.81 -6.00 -13.04
CA GLN A 68 -3.07 -5.68 -11.82
C GLN A 68 -4.11 -5.15 -10.82
N GLY A 69 -4.20 -5.80 -9.67
CA GLY A 69 -4.86 -5.19 -8.53
C GLY A 69 -4.18 -3.85 -8.23
N PRO A 70 -4.80 -3.01 -7.42
CA PRO A 70 -4.24 -1.72 -7.05
C PRO A 70 -2.83 -1.88 -6.45
N HIS A 71 -1.93 -0.94 -6.76
CA HIS A 71 -0.63 -0.92 -6.09
C HIS A 71 -0.81 -0.50 -4.63
N VAL A 72 -0.23 -1.26 -3.70
CA VAL A 72 -0.44 -1.07 -2.25
C VAL A 72 0.78 -0.41 -1.62
N TYR A 73 0.61 0.82 -1.15
CA TYR A 73 1.59 1.56 -0.36
C TYR A 73 1.27 1.40 1.12
N VAL A 74 2.27 1.05 1.91
CA VAL A 74 2.18 0.96 3.37
C VAL A 74 2.97 2.10 4.00
N VAL A 75 2.33 2.87 4.85
CA VAL A 75 3.01 3.92 5.63
C VAL A 75 3.14 3.45 7.06
N ALA A 76 4.35 3.06 7.47
CA ALA A 76 4.58 2.46 8.77
C ALA A 76 5.83 3.02 9.48
N ASN A 77 5.72 3.13 10.79
CA ASN A 77 6.83 3.39 11.71
C ASN A 77 6.40 2.94 13.12
N ALA A 78 7.33 2.38 13.89
CA ALA A 78 7.08 1.93 15.26
C ALA A 78 6.81 3.08 16.25
N LYS A 79 7.10 4.33 15.85
CA LYS A 79 6.97 5.51 16.71
C LYS A 79 5.68 6.29 16.45
N GLY A 80 5.00 6.69 17.53
CA GLY A 80 3.92 7.67 17.49
C GLY A 80 4.42 9.07 17.12
N GLY A 81 3.60 9.86 16.44
CA GLY A 81 3.95 11.22 16.03
C GLY A 81 4.99 11.33 14.91
N ALA A 82 5.34 10.23 14.24
CA ALA A 82 6.25 10.26 13.06
C ALA A 82 5.62 10.92 11.82
N GLY A 83 4.30 11.14 11.81
CA GLY A 83 3.58 11.77 10.71
C GLY A 83 2.96 10.77 9.72
N LYS A 84 2.78 9.49 10.09
CA LYS A 84 2.23 8.45 9.21
C LYS A 84 0.93 8.87 8.55
N SER A 85 -0.11 9.14 9.32
CA SER A 85 -1.43 9.55 8.80
C SER A 85 -1.36 10.82 7.94
N THR A 86 -0.52 11.79 8.34
CA THR A 86 -0.29 13.00 7.57
C THR A 86 0.34 12.71 6.22
N PHE A 87 1.37 11.85 6.16
CA PHE A 87 1.98 11.42 4.90
C PHE A 87 0.96 10.63 4.06
N THR A 88 0.28 9.66 4.66
CA THR A 88 -0.73 8.83 3.97
C THR A 88 -1.78 9.69 3.30
N ALA A 89 -2.42 10.62 4.03
CA ALA A 89 -3.47 11.49 3.49
C ALA A 89 -2.95 12.40 2.36
N ASN A 90 -1.82 13.07 2.61
CA ASN A 90 -1.30 14.06 1.65
C ASN A 90 -0.76 13.41 0.38
N LEU A 91 -0.01 12.30 0.49
CA LEU A 91 0.55 11.62 -0.68
C LEU A 91 -0.54 10.96 -1.51
N ALA A 92 -1.56 10.34 -0.88
CA ALA A 92 -2.73 9.80 -1.56
C ALA A 92 -3.49 10.87 -2.35
N VAL A 93 -3.71 12.05 -1.75
CA VAL A 93 -4.36 13.17 -2.42
C VAL A 93 -3.52 13.71 -3.58
N LEU A 94 -2.20 13.80 -3.45
CA LEU A 94 -1.31 14.15 -4.57
C LEU A 94 -1.40 13.15 -5.72
N ARG A 95 -1.56 11.84 -5.42
CA ARG A 95 -1.80 10.82 -6.46
C ARG A 95 -3.14 11.04 -7.15
N ALA A 96 -4.18 11.37 -6.39
CA ALA A 96 -5.50 11.70 -6.93
C ALA A 96 -5.47 12.97 -7.81
N GLN A 97 -4.68 14.00 -7.45
CA GLN A 97 -4.40 15.15 -8.31
C GLN A 97 -3.75 14.75 -9.64
N GLY A 98 -2.92 13.71 -9.63
CA GLY A 98 -2.34 13.09 -10.82
C GLY A 98 -3.30 12.19 -11.61
N GLY A 99 -4.58 12.15 -11.26
CA GLY A 99 -5.63 11.42 -11.97
C GLY A 99 -5.85 9.99 -11.48
N ARG A 100 -5.17 9.53 -10.43
CA ARG A 100 -5.36 8.19 -9.87
C ARG A 100 -6.61 8.12 -9.00
N ARG A 101 -7.28 6.97 -9.03
CA ARG A 101 -8.32 6.63 -8.05
C ARG A 101 -7.68 5.89 -6.89
N VAL A 102 -7.77 6.48 -5.72
CA VAL A 102 -7.00 6.05 -4.56
C VAL A 102 -7.93 5.61 -3.44
N LEU A 103 -7.62 4.46 -2.84
CA LEU A 103 -8.26 3.98 -1.63
C LEU A 103 -7.31 4.15 -0.44
N LEU A 104 -7.79 4.82 0.58
CA LEU A 104 -7.16 4.92 1.89
C LEU A 104 -7.72 3.81 2.81
N LEU A 105 -6.84 3.05 3.44
CA LEU A 105 -7.19 2.08 4.48
C LEU A 105 -6.54 2.53 5.79
N ASP A 106 -7.35 2.89 6.77
CA ASP A 106 -6.88 3.26 8.11
C ASP A 106 -6.86 2.03 9.02
N LEU A 107 -5.67 1.62 9.45
CA LEU A 107 -5.47 0.54 10.42
C LEU A 107 -5.07 1.07 11.80
N ASP A 108 -4.90 2.39 11.98
CA ASP A 108 -4.67 2.95 13.31
C ASP A 108 -6.02 3.10 14.04
N PRO A 109 -6.24 2.39 15.16
CA PRO A 109 -7.48 2.51 15.93
C PRO A 109 -7.84 3.93 16.37
N GLN A 110 -6.87 4.85 16.30
CA GLN A 110 -7.11 6.27 16.62
C GLN A 110 -7.89 7.02 15.53
N GLY A 111 -8.01 6.47 14.30
CA GLY A 111 -8.84 7.00 13.24
C GLY A 111 -8.44 8.38 12.73
N HIS A 112 -7.14 8.68 12.70
CA HIS A 112 -6.65 10.02 12.35
C HIS A 112 -6.94 10.39 10.88
N LEU A 113 -7.00 9.43 9.95
CA LEU A 113 -7.32 9.72 8.55
C LEU A 113 -8.72 10.31 8.39
N ALA A 114 -9.71 9.75 9.08
CA ALA A 114 -11.08 10.27 9.05
C ALA A 114 -11.15 11.73 9.55
N THR A 115 -10.40 12.05 10.60
CA THR A 115 -10.30 13.42 11.12
C THR A 115 -9.63 14.36 10.10
N LEU A 116 -8.52 13.94 9.48
CA LEU A 116 -7.81 14.74 8.48
C LEU A 116 -8.64 15.04 7.22
N LEU A 117 -9.64 14.20 6.94
CA LEU A 117 -10.48 14.28 5.75
C LEU A 117 -11.93 14.71 6.07
N SER A 118 -12.19 15.15 7.29
CA SER A 118 -13.54 15.52 7.79
C SER A 118 -14.62 14.48 7.49
N MET A 119 -14.24 13.20 7.51
CA MET A 119 -15.14 12.11 7.21
C MET A 119 -15.82 11.59 8.48
N PRO A 120 -17.15 11.53 8.53
CA PRO A 120 -17.83 10.88 9.65
C PRO A 120 -17.56 9.37 9.63
N VAL A 121 -17.37 8.78 10.80
CA VAL A 121 -17.11 7.35 10.95
C VAL A 121 -18.39 6.64 11.37
N ASP A 122 -18.84 5.69 10.55
CA ASP A 122 -19.85 4.71 10.91
C ASP A 122 -19.14 3.46 11.46
N PRO A 123 -19.34 3.09 12.73
CA PRO A 123 -18.65 1.92 13.33
C PRO A 123 -18.95 0.59 12.63
N SER A 124 -20.02 0.49 11.87
CA SER A 124 -20.37 -0.71 11.07
C SER A 124 -19.61 -0.77 9.74
N ARG A 125 -18.87 0.29 9.36
CA ARG A 125 -18.25 0.44 8.03
C ARG A 125 -16.79 0.85 8.15
N THR A 126 -15.99 -0.02 8.77
CA THR A 126 -14.59 0.25 9.14
C THR A 126 -13.65 -0.85 8.64
N THR A 127 -12.36 -0.62 8.74
CA THR A 127 -11.33 -1.61 8.38
C THR A 127 -11.37 -2.88 9.24
N ALA A 128 -12.02 -2.85 10.40
CA ALA A 128 -12.20 -4.03 11.24
C ALA A 128 -12.95 -5.15 10.49
N GLN A 129 -13.94 -4.79 9.66
CA GLN A 129 -14.70 -5.76 8.86
C GLN A 129 -13.82 -6.48 7.84
N LEU A 130 -12.76 -5.83 7.32
CA LEU A 130 -11.81 -6.48 6.40
C LEU A 130 -10.95 -7.55 7.07
N LEU A 131 -10.80 -7.47 8.39
CA LEU A 131 -9.99 -8.36 9.20
C LEU A 131 -10.81 -9.43 9.91
N ASP A 132 -12.14 -9.38 9.77
CA ASP A 132 -13.03 -10.33 10.42
C ASP A 132 -12.86 -11.74 9.85
N GLU A 133 -12.82 -12.71 10.75
CA GLU A 133 -12.59 -14.11 10.41
C GLU A 133 -13.76 -14.76 9.70
N GLU A 134 -14.99 -14.31 9.97
CA GLU A 134 -16.18 -14.84 9.33
C GLU A 134 -16.19 -14.61 7.82
N LEU A 135 -15.49 -13.57 7.34
CA LEU A 135 -15.34 -13.27 5.92
C LEU A 135 -14.30 -14.15 5.22
N ARG A 136 -13.46 -14.85 5.99
CA ARG A 136 -12.44 -15.76 5.46
C ARG A 136 -13.01 -17.10 5.02
N LEU A 137 -14.09 -17.05 4.28
CA LEU A 137 -14.60 -18.23 3.62
C LEU A 137 -13.52 -18.81 2.71
N SER A 138 -13.48 -20.13 2.62
CA SER A 138 -12.68 -20.79 1.58
C SER A 138 -13.06 -20.19 0.23
N ARG A 139 -12.07 -19.92 -0.64
CA ARG A 139 -12.30 -19.45 -2.02
C ARG A 139 -13.24 -20.38 -2.81
N SER A 140 -13.34 -21.65 -2.41
CA SER A 140 -14.28 -22.62 -2.97
C SER A 140 -15.71 -22.49 -2.43
N HIS A 141 -15.96 -21.64 -1.43
CA HIS A 141 -17.29 -21.45 -0.88
C HIS A 141 -18.18 -20.72 -1.89
N PRO A 142 -19.41 -21.21 -2.17
CA PRO A 142 -20.29 -20.63 -3.20
C PRO A 142 -20.58 -19.13 -3.02
N GLN A 143 -20.62 -18.66 -1.78
CA GLN A 143 -20.92 -17.25 -1.44
C GLN A 143 -19.66 -16.37 -1.30
N PHE A 144 -18.46 -16.89 -1.57
CA PHE A 144 -17.21 -16.14 -1.38
C PHE A 144 -17.20 -14.80 -2.13
N GLN A 145 -17.50 -14.83 -3.43
CA GLN A 145 -17.49 -13.63 -4.26
C GLN A 145 -18.60 -12.65 -3.90
N GLU A 146 -19.79 -13.15 -3.63
CA GLU A 146 -20.95 -12.33 -3.26
C GLU A 146 -20.70 -11.58 -1.94
N ARG A 147 -20.14 -12.25 -0.93
CA ARG A 147 -19.82 -11.63 0.36
C ARG A 147 -18.77 -10.53 0.22
N TRP A 148 -17.70 -10.78 -0.51
CA TRP A 148 -16.67 -9.75 -0.75
C TRP A 148 -17.23 -8.58 -1.57
N HIS A 149 -18.08 -8.86 -2.56
CA HIS A 149 -18.73 -7.80 -3.34
C HIS A 149 -19.59 -6.91 -2.44
N THR A 150 -20.45 -7.51 -1.63
CA THR A 150 -21.31 -6.77 -0.68
C THR A 150 -20.47 -5.95 0.29
N LEU A 151 -19.46 -6.58 0.93
CA LEU A 151 -18.62 -5.89 1.90
C LEU A 151 -17.89 -4.69 1.29
N TRP A 152 -17.21 -4.88 0.16
CA TRP A 152 -16.49 -3.78 -0.47
C TRP A 152 -17.40 -2.67 -0.98
N THR A 153 -18.61 -3.01 -1.46
CA THR A 153 -19.62 -2.02 -1.85
C THR A 153 -20.06 -1.17 -0.66
N ASP A 154 -20.22 -1.78 0.50
CA ASP A 154 -20.61 -1.09 1.72
C ASP A 154 -19.47 -0.24 2.30
N LEU A 155 -18.23 -0.75 2.27
CA LEU A 155 -17.08 -0.10 2.90
C LEU A 155 -16.51 1.07 2.11
N LEU A 156 -16.58 1.03 0.78
CA LEU A 156 -16.00 2.08 -0.07
C LEU A 156 -16.81 3.36 0.02
N GLN A 157 -16.40 4.23 0.91
CA GLN A 157 -17.04 5.52 1.13
C GLN A 157 -16.24 6.61 0.41
N PRO A 158 -16.88 7.37 -0.51
CA PRO A 158 -16.25 8.55 -1.07
C PRO A 158 -16.09 9.61 0.01
N ILE A 159 -15.01 10.38 -0.05
CA ILE A 159 -14.83 11.50 0.87
C ILE A 159 -15.85 12.58 0.52
N PRO A 160 -16.65 13.07 1.49
CA PRO A 160 -17.59 14.14 1.23
C PRO A 160 -16.87 15.41 0.75
N HIS A 161 -17.31 15.97 -0.37
CA HIS A 161 -16.81 17.23 -0.90
C HIS A 161 -17.92 17.93 -1.71
N GLU A 162 -17.80 19.24 -1.87
CA GLU A 162 -18.84 20.05 -2.54
C GLU A 162 -18.73 20.03 -4.07
N ASP A 163 -17.52 19.80 -4.60
CA ASP A 163 -17.26 19.77 -6.03
C ASP A 163 -17.01 18.34 -6.54
N PRO A 164 -17.92 17.78 -7.36
CA PRO A 164 -17.76 16.42 -7.92
C PRO A 164 -16.55 16.24 -8.85
N GLU A 165 -16.05 17.31 -9.46
CA GLU A 165 -14.85 17.28 -10.31
C GLU A 165 -13.56 17.42 -9.51
N ASP A 166 -13.67 17.66 -8.22
CA ASP A 166 -12.54 17.83 -7.33
C ASP A 166 -11.75 16.51 -7.15
N VAL A 167 -10.53 16.71 -6.74
CA VAL A 167 -9.54 15.65 -6.44
C VAL A 167 -10.11 14.63 -5.44
N LEU A 168 -10.87 15.09 -4.44
CA LEU A 168 -11.44 14.23 -3.41
C LEU A 168 -12.48 13.25 -3.95
N GLY A 169 -13.13 13.52 -5.07
CA GLY A 169 -14.01 12.57 -5.76
C GLY A 169 -13.29 11.30 -6.26
N ARG A 170 -11.96 11.31 -6.28
CA ARG A 170 -11.12 10.16 -6.65
C ARG A 170 -10.51 9.47 -5.44
N VAL A 171 -10.78 9.94 -4.23
CA VAL A 171 -10.25 9.38 -2.99
C VAL A 171 -11.37 8.72 -2.21
N PHE A 172 -11.18 7.46 -1.86
CA PHE A 172 -12.08 6.68 -1.02
C PHE A 172 -11.38 6.40 0.31
N LEU A 173 -12.14 6.28 1.38
CA LEU A 173 -11.62 5.92 2.69
C LEU A 173 -12.44 4.78 3.28
N VAL A 174 -11.75 3.76 3.79
CA VAL A 174 -12.29 2.84 4.79
C VAL A 174 -11.67 3.25 6.12
N PRO A 175 -12.43 3.86 7.02
CA PRO A 175 -11.89 4.41 8.27
C PRO A 175 -11.59 3.32 9.29
N ALA A 176 -10.74 3.64 10.26
CA ALA A 176 -10.53 2.85 11.46
C ALA A 176 -11.58 3.17 12.54
N HIS A 177 -11.76 2.24 13.45
CA HIS A 177 -12.53 2.42 14.68
C HIS A 177 -11.86 1.67 15.85
N ASN A 178 -12.30 1.95 17.06
CA ASN A 178 -11.73 1.38 18.29
C ASN A 178 -11.80 -0.14 18.39
N ASP A 179 -12.72 -0.79 17.69
CA ASP A 179 -12.84 -2.26 17.58
C ASP A 179 -11.57 -2.92 17.02
N LEU A 180 -10.75 -2.21 16.24
CA LEU A 180 -9.42 -2.69 15.85
C LEU A 180 -8.49 -2.95 17.05
N GLN A 181 -8.68 -2.30 18.19
CA GLN A 181 -7.91 -2.58 19.41
C GLN A 181 -8.18 -3.98 19.95
N ASP A 182 -9.41 -4.44 19.84
CA ASP A 182 -9.79 -5.77 20.28
C ASP A 182 -9.16 -6.83 19.37
N LEU A 183 -9.05 -6.55 18.09
CA LEU A 183 -8.30 -7.38 17.14
C LEU A 183 -6.79 -7.41 17.44
N GLU A 184 -6.20 -6.31 17.88
CA GLU A 184 -4.80 -6.29 18.34
C GLU A 184 -4.57 -7.09 19.61
N ARG A 185 -5.52 -7.06 20.56
CA ARG A 185 -5.43 -7.73 21.86
C ARG A 185 -5.81 -9.20 21.81
N ALA A 186 -6.67 -9.58 20.87
CA ALA A 186 -7.09 -10.97 20.73
C ALA A 186 -5.85 -11.82 20.42
N ASN A 187 -5.45 -12.65 21.37
CA ASN A 187 -4.46 -13.70 21.15
C ASN A 187 -5.03 -14.66 20.11
N PHE A 188 -4.56 -14.53 18.90
CA PHE A 188 -5.11 -15.20 17.73
C PHE A 188 -4.81 -16.71 17.75
N HIS A 189 -5.55 -17.47 18.52
CA HIS A 189 -5.69 -18.92 18.37
C HIS A 189 -6.59 -19.23 17.17
N ARG A 190 -6.13 -18.92 15.96
CA ARG A 190 -6.94 -19.05 14.73
C ARG A 190 -6.31 -20.06 13.78
N THR A 191 -7.16 -20.71 12.99
CA THR A 191 -6.77 -21.75 12.02
C THR A 191 -5.94 -21.24 10.85
N LYS A 192 -5.93 -19.91 10.61
CA LYS A 192 -5.08 -19.25 9.60
C LYS A 192 -4.35 -18.06 10.24
N PRO A 193 -3.10 -17.79 9.84
CA PRO A 193 -2.40 -16.59 10.28
C PRO A 193 -3.21 -15.33 9.96
N VAL A 194 -3.42 -14.50 10.97
CA VAL A 194 -4.18 -13.23 10.84
C VAL A 194 -3.54 -12.29 9.85
N GLU A 195 -2.23 -12.36 9.72
CA GLU A 195 -1.42 -11.49 8.87
C GLU A 195 -1.80 -11.53 7.38
N TYR A 196 -2.52 -12.57 6.92
CA TYR A 196 -2.99 -12.68 5.54
C TYR A 196 -4.37 -12.07 5.29
N ALA A 197 -5.09 -11.63 6.33
CA ALA A 197 -6.47 -11.18 6.18
C ALA A 197 -6.63 -10.01 5.22
N LEU A 198 -5.81 -8.97 5.42
CA LEU A 198 -5.87 -7.78 4.57
C LEU A 198 -5.44 -8.07 3.13
N LYS A 199 -4.43 -8.93 2.94
CA LYS A 199 -4.00 -9.37 1.60
C LYS A 199 -5.15 -10.07 0.86
N GLU A 200 -5.88 -10.95 1.54
CA GLU A 200 -7.05 -11.64 0.95
C GLU A 200 -8.18 -10.66 0.63
N ALA A 201 -8.45 -9.71 1.52
CA ALA A 201 -9.47 -8.67 1.30
C ALA A 201 -9.14 -7.79 0.09
N ILE A 202 -7.90 -7.31 -0.02
CA ILE A 202 -7.44 -6.48 -1.14
C ILE A 202 -7.46 -7.27 -2.45
N ALA A 203 -7.09 -8.54 -2.44
CA ALA A 203 -7.18 -9.39 -3.62
C ALA A 203 -8.64 -9.52 -4.11
N ALA A 204 -9.61 -9.56 -3.21
CA ALA A 204 -11.03 -9.59 -3.55
C ALA A 204 -11.54 -8.24 -4.11
N LEU A 205 -10.96 -7.11 -3.67
CA LEU A 205 -11.34 -5.77 -4.15
C LEU A 205 -11.21 -5.65 -5.66
N GLY A 206 -10.15 -6.17 -6.26
CA GLY A 206 -9.92 -6.08 -7.70
C GLY A 206 -11.03 -6.69 -8.55
N SER A 207 -11.79 -7.67 -8.02
CA SER A 207 -12.96 -8.24 -8.69
C SER A 207 -14.22 -7.38 -8.56
N VAL A 208 -14.26 -6.48 -7.56
CA VAL A 208 -15.40 -5.60 -7.27
C VAL A 208 -15.22 -4.21 -7.87
N ARG A 209 -14.00 -3.67 -7.76
CA ARG A 209 -13.61 -2.30 -8.13
C ARG A 209 -12.28 -2.30 -8.85
N SER A 210 -12.30 -2.68 -10.11
CA SER A 210 -11.12 -2.66 -10.99
C SER A 210 -10.64 -1.25 -11.36
N ASP A 211 -11.39 -0.23 -10.98
CA ASP A 211 -11.10 1.18 -11.23
C ASP A 211 -10.25 1.83 -10.12
N ILE A 212 -9.96 1.14 -9.02
CA ILE A 212 -9.02 1.62 -7.99
C ILE A 212 -7.59 1.34 -8.47
N ASP A 213 -6.80 2.40 -8.63
CA ASP A 213 -5.40 2.31 -9.10
C ASP A 213 -4.44 2.00 -7.96
N GLU A 214 -4.67 2.58 -6.78
CA GLU A 214 -3.74 2.55 -5.66
C GLU A 214 -4.47 2.43 -4.33
N ILE A 215 -3.82 1.74 -3.39
CA ILE A 215 -4.23 1.67 -1.98
C ILE A 215 -3.11 2.25 -1.12
N TRP A 216 -3.45 3.15 -0.20
CA TRP A 216 -2.53 3.69 0.79
C TRP A 216 -3.01 3.27 2.18
N ILE A 217 -2.16 2.52 2.90
CA ILE A 217 -2.48 1.96 4.22
C ILE A 217 -1.76 2.78 5.29
N ASP A 218 -2.53 3.39 6.19
CA ASP A 218 -2.01 3.98 7.43
C ASP A 218 -1.95 2.93 8.52
N THR A 219 -0.87 2.90 9.31
CA THR A 219 -0.65 1.88 10.33
C THR A 219 -0.54 2.49 11.73
N PRO A 220 -0.89 1.72 12.78
CA PRO A 220 -0.70 2.16 14.17
C PRO A 220 0.79 2.38 14.52
N PRO A 221 1.09 3.10 15.62
CA PRO A 221 2.45 3.37 16.06
C PRO A 221 3.08 2.18 16.80
N ASN A 222 2.91 0.97 16.26
CA ASN A 222 3.49 -0.24 16.79
C ASN A 222 3.75 -1.24 15.65
N LEU A 223 4.46 -2.33 15.94
CA LEU A 223 4.77 -3.40 15.01
C LEU A 223 3.91 -4.66 15.28
N GLY A 224 2.69 -4.43 15.75
CA GLY A 224 1.72 -5.45 16.09
C GLY A 224 1.02 -6.08 14.87
N PRO A 225 -0.03 -6.89 15.12
CA PRO A 225 -0.75 -7.63 14.10
C PRO A 225 -1.29 -6.78 12.95
N LEU A 226 -1.77 -5.54 13.22
CA LEU A 226 -2.30 -4.64 12.20
C LEU A 226 -1.20 -4.17 11.23
N THR A 227 -0.03 -3.76 11.76
CA THR A 227 1.13 -3.39 10.92
C THR A 227 1.63 -4.59 10.12
N ARG A 228 1.64 -5.79 10.70
CA ARG A 228 2.03 -7.01 10.00
C ARG A 228 1.08 -7.36 8.86
N ASN A 229 -0.24 -7.19 9.04
CA ASN A 229 -1.23 -7.32 7.97
C ASN A 229 -0.94 -6.34 6.82
N ALA A 230 -0.62 -5.09 7.13
CA ALA A 230 -0.26 -4.10 6.12
C ALA A 230 0.99 -4.54 5.33
N LEU A 231 2.07 -4.99 6.01
CA LEU A 231 3.28 -5.46 5.35
C LEU A 231 3.04 -6.69 4.47
N MET A 232 2.16 -7.60 4.89
CA MET A 232 1.79 -8.78 4.09
C MET A 232 1.01 -8.43 2.83
N ALA A 233 0.22 -7.36 2.86
CA ALA A 233 -0.56 -6.88 1.72
C ALA A 233 0.21 -5.88 0.85
N GLY A 234 1.28 -5.28 1.37
CA GLY A 234 2.00 -4.16 0.76
C GLY A 234 2.90 -4.52 -0.40
N HIS A 235 3.03 -3.59 -1.35
CA HIS A 235 4.02 -3.62 -2.41
C HIS A 235 5.16 -2.64 -2.15
N SER A 236 4.86 -1.47 -1.59
CA SER A 236 5.83 -0.41 -1.32
C SER A 236 5.68 0.11 0.10
N LEU A 237 6.76 0.09 0.87
CA LEU A 237 6.82 0.63 2.22
C LEU A 237 7.46 2.01 2.23
N LEU A 238 6.76 2.99 2.77
CA LEU A 238 7.28 4.31 3.12
C LEU A 238 7.30 4.44 4.64
N SER A 239 8.44 4.84 5.21
CA SER A 239 8.54 5.11 6.63
C SER A 239 8.91 6.57 6.89
N PRO A 240 7.95 7.41 7.28
CA PRO A 240 8.28 8.72 7.83
C PRO A 240 8.88 8.57 9.22
N PHE A 241 9.92 9.36 9.53
CA PHE A 241 10.56 9.36 10.83
C PHE A 241 10.87 10.77 11.31
N ALA A 242 10.80 10.97 12.62
CA ALA A 242 11.12 12.24 13.22
C ALA A 242 12.63 12.36 13.51
N LYS A 243 13.14 13.59 13.52
CA LYS A 243 14.54 13.93 13.88
C LYS A 243 14.82 13.67 15.37
N SER A 244 15.00 12.42 15.77
CA SER A 244 15.35 12.05 17.15
C SER A 244 15.99 10.69 17.20
N ASP A 245 16.83 10.41 18.20
CA ASP A 245 17.46 9.10 18.42
C ASP A 245 16.41 7.98 18.54
N LEU A 246 15.31 8.26 19.26
CA LEU A 246 14.16 7.34 19.35
C LEU A 246 13.50 7.07 17.97
N GLY A 247 13.67 7.96 17.01
CA GLY A 247 13.22 7.75 15.63
C GLY A 247 14.05 6.69 14.91
N LEU A 248 15.36 6.64 15.15
CA LEU A 248 16.27 5.65 14.57
C LEU A 248 16.01 4.24 15.10
N ASP A 249 15.79 4.09 16.40
CA ASP A 249 15.42 2.80 17.01
C ASP A 249 14.11 2.25 16.41
N GLY A 250 13.14 3.12 16.15
CA GLY A 250 11.89 2.77 15.51
C GLY A 250 12.08 2.26 14.07
N LEU A 251 12.99 2.88 13.32
CA LEU A 251 13.36 2.46 11.97
C LEU A 251 14.07 1.09 11.98
N GLU A 252 15.01 0.87 12.87
CA GLU A 252 15.73 -0.42 12.95
C GLU A 252 14.79 -1.58 13.28
N ARG A 253 13.88 -1.37 14.24
CA ARG A 253 12.85 -2.36 14.57
C ARG A 253 11.94 -2.66 13.38
N LEU A 254 11.54 -1.62 12.64
CA LEU A 254 10.73 -1.79 11.43
C LEU A 254 11.52 -2.57 10.37
N MET A 255 12.79 -2.24 10.12
CA MET A 255 13.62 -2.97 9.15
C MET A 255 13.78 -4.44 9.51
N SER A 256 14.05 -4.74 10.77
CA SER A 256 14.14 -6.14 11.24
C SER A 256 12.82 -6.91 11.04
N LEU A 257 11.68 -6.24 11.20
CA LEU A 257 10.39 -6.84 10.91
C LEU A 257 10.20 -7.06 9.40
N VAL A 258 10.54 -6.06 8.58
CA VAL A 258 10.43 -6.14 7.11
C VAL A 258 11.25 -7.33 6.59
N GLU A 259 12.50 -7.49 7.05
CA GLU A 259 13.36 -8.61 6.66
C GLU A 259 12.70 -9.97 6.93
N GLN A 260 12.04 -10.14 8.09
CA GLN A 260 11.30 -11.36 8.41
C GLN A 260 10.11 -11.59 7.45
N TYR A 261 9.45 -10.51 7.02
CA TYR A 261 8.27 -10.61 6.17
C TYR A 261 8.57 -10.74 4.68
N LEU A 262 9.79 -10.45 4.23
CA LEU A 262 10.20 -10.65 2.84
C LEU A 262 10.14 -12.12 2.39
N GLU A 263 10.28 -13.08 3.31
CA GLU A 263 10.09 -14.51 3.00
C GLU A 263 8.62 -14.83 2.64
N PHE A 264 7.67 -14.13 3.25
CA PHE A 264 6.23 -14.35 3.07
C PHE A 264 5.61 -13.41 2.03
N ASN A 265 6.21 -12.22 1.85
CA ASN A 265 5.82 -11.24 0.84
C ASN A 265 7.05 -10.74 0.07
N PRO A 266 7.54 -11.50 -0.91
CA PRO A 266 8.71 -11.12 -1.72
C PRO A 266 8.45 -9.92 -2.65
N TYR A 267 7.22 -9.43 -2.71
CA TYR A 267 6.84 -8.25 -3.51
C TYR A 267 7.04 -6.94 -2.77
N LEU A 268 7.13 -7.00 -1.43
CA LEU A 268 7.33 -5.80 -0.61
C LEU A 268 8.71 -5.20 -0.89
N ARG A 269 8.73 -3.91 -1.18
CA ARG A 269 9.95 -3.12 -1.35
C ARG A 269 9.92 -1.91 -0.43
N ILE A 270 11.09 -1.48 0.02
CA ILE A 270 11.20 -0.25 0.80
C ILE A 270 11.33 0.91 -0.20
N ALA A 271 10.26 1.67 -0.36
CA ALA A 271 10.21 2.83 -1.25
C ALA A 271 10.93 4.06 -0.66
N GLY A 272 11.03 4.15 0.67
CA GLY A 272 11.82 5.21 1.26
C GLY A 272 11.67 5.39 2.76
N LEU A 273 12.71 6.00 3.35
CA LEU A 273 12.73 6.53 4.70
C LEU A 273 12.71 8.06 4.58
N ALA A 274 11.59 8.69 4.91
CA ALA A 274 11.38 10.12 4.78
C ALA A 274 11.54 10.84 6.11
N MET A 275 12.50 11.76 6.20
CA MET A 275 12.63 12.58 7.39
C MET A 275 11.44 13.55 7.48
N ASN A 276 10.72 13.49 8.59
CA ASN A 276 9.68 14.45 8.95
C ASN A 276 10.21 15.38 10.04
N PHE A 277 9.67 16.61 10.11
CA PHE A 277 10.14 17.68 11.00
C PHE A 277 11.63 18.02 10.80
N GLY A 278 12.12 17.86 9.58
CA GLY A 278 13.48 18.22 9.18
C GLY A 278 13.71 19.73 9.31
N ASN A 279 14.91 20.12 9.67
CA ASN A 279 15.35 21.51 9.60
C ASN A 279 16.85 21.54 9.23
N PRO A 280 17.18 21.77 7.94
CA PRO A 280 18.55 21.69 7.46
C PRO A 280 19.49 22.73 8.11
N ARG A 281 18.94 23.73 8.79
CA ARG A 281 19.71 24.74 9.53
C ARG A 281 20.21 24.23 10.89
N THR A 282 19.73 23.06 11.35
CA THR A 282 20.14 22.49 12.62
C THR A 282 21.21 21.43 12.46
N ILE A 283 22.17 21.40 13.37
CA ILE A 283 23.21 20.38 13.44
C ILE A 283 22.58 18.98 13.50
N MET A 284 21.56 18.81 14.35
CA MET A 284 20.83 17.54 14.52
C MET A 284 20.29 16.97 13.20
N HIS A 285 19.81 17.82 12.27
CA HIS A 285 19.33 17.33 10.96
C HIS A 285 20.45 16.64 10.19
N GLY A 286 21.64 17.25 10.15
CA GLY A 286 22.81 16.68 9.49
C GLY A 286 23.31 15.41 10.17
N GLU A 287 23.40 15.43 11.50
CA GLU A 287 23.86 14.29 12.30
C GLU A 287 22.97 13.04 12.12
N ILE A 288 21.65 13.20 12.17
CA ILE A 288 20.73 12.07 11.99
C ILE A 288 20.83 11.50 10.56
N ARG A 289 20.89 12.35 9.53
CA ARG A 289 21.07 11.87 8.15
C ARG A 289 22.39 11.14 7.98
N GLU A 290 23.46 11.66 8.55
CA GLU A 290 24.77 11.02 8.51
C GLU A 290 24.76 9.68 9.27
N THR A 291 24.14 9.64 10.44
CA THR A 291 23.97 8.41 11.23
C THR A 291 23.22 7.33 10.42
N ILE A 292 22.17 7.71 9.68
CA ILE A 292 21.45 6.77 8.79
C ILE A 292 22.35 6.33 7.63
N ARG A 293 23.11 7.24 7.00
CA ARG A 293 24.02 6.89 5.90
C ARG A 293 25.12 5.92 6.31
N GLN A 294 25.54 5.95 7.57
CA GLN A 294 26.52 5.01 8.13
C GLN A 294 25.93 3.63 8.47
N ARG A 295 24.61 3.45 8.38
CA ARG A 295 23.92 2.18 8.66
C ARG A 295 23.56 1.46 7.34
N PRO A 296 24.26 0.39 6.94
CA PRO A 296 24.05 -0.27 5.64
C PRO A 296 22.62 -0.72 5.40
N GLN A 297 21.89 -1.09 6.45
CA GLN A 297 20.50 -1.54 6.38
C GLN A 297 19.49 -0.39 6.18
N LEU A 298 19.87 0.88 6.43
CA LEU A 298 19.01 2.05 6.29
C LEU A 298 19.44 2.97 5.15
N ALA A 299 20.73 3.11 4.94
CA ALA A 299 21.32 4.07 4.00
C ALA A 299 20.73 4.01 2.58
N PRO A 300 20.49 2.84 1.97
CA PRO A 300 19.96 2.75 0.61
C PRO A 300 18.56 3.34 0.47
N TYR A 301 17.81 3.40 1.57
CA TYR A 301 16.41 3.79 1.57
C TYR A 301 16.17 5.23 2.01
N LEU A 302 17.19 5.93 2.54
CA LEU A 302 17.03 7.32 2.95
C LEU A 302 16.70 8.18 1.73
N LEU A 303 15.58 8.92 1.82
CA LEU A 303 15.23 9.91 0.81
C LEU A 303 16.05 11.18 0.98
N GLU A 304 16.38 11.84 -0.11
CA GLU A 304 16.99 13.17 -0.06
C GLU A 304 15.94 14.22 0.30
N ALA A 305 14.71 14.07 -0.22
CA ALA A 305 13.59 14.89 0.17
C ALA A 305 13.17 14.64 1.64
N TYR A 306 12.78 15.69 2.30
CA TYR A 306 12.30 15.69 3.66
C TYR A 306 11.12 16.66 3.81
N VAL A 307 10.39 16.56 4.91
CA VAL A 307 9.34 17.50 5.25
C VAL A 307 9.77 18.30 6.47
N SER A 308 9.76 19.63 6.35
CA SER A 308 10.16 20.53 7.43
C SER A 308 9.06 20.62 8.50
N GLU A 309 9.50 21.00 9.71
CA GLU A 309 8.56 21.29 10.79
C GLU A 309 7.72 22.52 10.42
N ALA A 310 6.41 22.33 10.34
CA ALA A 310 5.49 23.42 10.08
C ALA A 310 4.30 23.33 11.05
N GLU A 311 3.99 24.43 11.72
CA GLU A 311 2.80 24.56 12.56
C GLU A 311 1.50 24.23 11.80
N ARG A 312 1.52 24.42 10.49
CA ARG A 312 0.42 24.16 9.55
C ARG A 312 -0.05 22.70 9.53
N PHE A 313 0.85 21.74 9.78
CA PHE A 313 0.44 20.36 9.94
C PHE A 313 -0.47 20.12 11.16
N ASN A 314 -0.30 20.94 12.21
CA ASN A 314 -1.18 20.91 13.37
C ASN A 314 -2.52 21.61 13.12
N GLN A 315 -2.59 22.45 12.10
CA GLN A 315 -3.80 23.19 11.73
C GLN A 315 -4.63 22.45 10.67
N ALA A 316 -4.02 21.63 9.82
CA ALA A 316 -4.69 20.87 8.76
C ALA A 316 -5.90 20.04 9.27
N PRO A 317 -5.84 19.34 10.42
CA PRO A 317 -7.00 18.64 10.96
C PRO A 317 -8.18 19.56 11.29
N ARG A 318 -7.92 20.82 11.64
CA ARG A 318 -8.97 21.81 11.92
C ARG A 318 -9.69 22.28 10.65
N LEU A 319 -9.00 22.22 9.52
CA LEU A 319 -9.55 22.56 8.21
C LEU A 319 -10.28 21.38 7.57
N GLY A 320 -10.07 20.15 8.09
CA GLY A 320 -10.64 18.92 7.56
C GLY A 320 -10.16 18.59 6.13
N LEU A 321 -9.01 19.14 5.75
CA LEU A 321 -8.39 18.95 4.44
C LEU A 321 -6.90 18.66 4.59
N PRO A 322 -6.35 17.72 3.79
CA PRO A 322 -4.91 17.55 3.68
C PRO A 322 -4.21 18.85 3.28
N LEU A 323 -3.01 19.08 3.82
CA LEU A 323 -2.26 20.31 3.62
C LEU A 323 -2.04 20.66 2.14
N VAL A 324 -1.84 19.63 1.30
CA VAL A 324 -1.63 19.81 -0.15
C VAL A 324 -2.84 20.38 -0.90
N LEU A 325 -4.03 20.29 -0.29
CA LEU A 325 -5.26 20.97 -0.78
C LEU A 325 -5.50 22.28 -0.06
N ALA A 326 -5.35 22.32 1.26
CA ALA A 326 -5.57 23.50 2.07
C ALA A 326 -4.59 24.64 1.71
N GLU A 327 -3.33 24.29 1.45
CA GLU A 327 -2.26 25.24 1.14
C GLU A 327 -1.35 24.71 0.02
N PRO A 328 -1.83 24.59 -1.21
CA PRO A 328 -1.13 23.91 -2.31
C PRO A 328 0.22 24.54 -2.68
N ASN A 329 0.42 25.82 -2.39
CA ASN A 329 1.64 26.55 -2.71
C ASN A 329 2.60 26.71 -1.52
N SER A 330 2.29 26.08 -0.36
CA SER A 330 3.15 26.13 0.81
C SER A 330 4.47 25.37 0.59
N VAL A 331 5.48 25.74 1.38
CA VAL A 331 6.78 25.02 1.39
C VAL A 331 6.55 23.54 1.69
N SER A 332 5.77 23.24 2.70
CA SER A 332 5.50 21.85 3.12
C SER A 332 4.74 21.05 2.06
N ALA A 333 3.83 21.67 1.30
CA ALA A 333 3.16 21.00 0.18
C ALA A 333 4.16 20.66 -0.95
N ASN A 334 5.12 21.54 -1.22
CA ASN A 334 6.18 21.29 -2.21
C ASN A 334 7.17 20.21 -1.73
N GLU A 335 7.49 20.18 -0.44
CA GLU A 335 8.32 19.15 0.18
C GLU A 335 7.64 17.77 0.11
N LEU A 336 6.32 17.69 0.36
CA LEU A 336 5.54 16.46 0.19
C LEU A 336 5.53 15.98 -1.27
N ARG A 337 5.44 16.90 -2.25
CA ARG A 337 5.57 16.55 -3.68
C ARG A 337 6.95 15.99 -4.01
N ALA A 338 8.01 16.57 -3.44
CA ALA A 338 9.37 16.07 -3.63
C ALA A 338 9.54 14.65 -3.02
N VAL A 339 9.02 14.43 -1.82
CA VAL A 339 8.99 13.09 -1.20
C VAL A 339 8.24 12.10 -2.10
N LEU A 340 7.04 12.47 -2.59
CA LEU A 340 6.27 11.61 -3.47
C LEU A 340 7.06 11.26 -4.75
N ALA A 341 7.72 12.24 -5.36
CA ALA A 341 8.50 12.00 -6.58
C ALA A 341 9.59 10.95 -6.38
N GLU A 342 10.36 11.03 -5.27
CA GLU A 342 11.38 10.03 -4.95
C GLU A 342 10.76 8.66 -4.63
N VAL A 343 9.64 8.61 -3.91
CA VAL A 343 8.92 7.37 -3.61
C VAL A 343 8.46 6.68 -4.89
N MET A 344 7.92 7.43 -5.85
CA MET A 344 7.46 6.87 -7.13
C MET A 344 8.61 6.30 -7.94
N GLN A 345 9.76 6.99 -8.01
CA GLN A 345 10.95 6.49 -8.70
C GLN A 345 11.45 5.15 -8.15
N ARG A 346 11.26 4.90 -6.85
CA ARG A 346 11.75 3.68 -6.19
C ARG A 346 10.70 2.57 -6.14
N ALA A 347 9.42 2.91 -6.30
CA ALA A 347 8.32 1.96 -6.33
C ALA A 347 8.14 1.29 -7.71
N GLU A 348 8.60 1.94 -8.79
CA GLU A 348 8.66 1.41 -10.17
C GLU A 348 9.83 0.43 -10.34
#